data_a12ea1ca45f8c0f2cd4cc9fbdbcb916a
#
_entry.id   a12ea1ca45f8c0f2cd4cc9fbdbcb916a
#
_cell.length_a   1.000
_cell.length_b   1.000
_cell.length_c   1.000
_cell.angle_alpha   90.00
_cell.angle_beta   90.00
_cell.angle_gamma   90.00
#
_symmetry.space_group_name_H-M   'P 1'
#
loop_
_entity.id
_entity.type
_entity.pdbx_description
1 polymer ?
#
loop_
_entity_poly.entity_id
_entity_poly.type
_entity_poly.pdbx_seq_one_letter_code
_entity_poly.pdbx_strand_id
1 'polypeptide(L)'
;MLNISDDEVKPYFNIDSVQVNGVFYAAHRVYGLNFKQRKDIPTYHPDMKVFEVSDKNGKPIALFYSDYFRRPTKRGGAWMSAFAKQSKQRGQLPIIYNVCNNAKAPEGQPSLITWDEVTTLFHEFGHALHGMLSDCKYNTLSGTAVARDFVEMPSQFNESFASIPEIFDHYARHTETGKPMPSDLKDRMLKSINFQTAYSLGENLAATCLDMAWHKISEDEVPSPYMAGAFEKEELYKIGLLNTQIPPRYSTSYFNHVWDGGYAAGYYSYLWTEVLAVNIADYFAKHGALDPAVGLSFRDKILSRGNTKDQMEMFTDFTGMKQPDASGFLKAKGL
;
A
#
# COMPACT_ATOMS: atom_id res chain seq x y z
N MET A 1 9.77 23.83 -14.35
CA MET A 1 10.29 23.02 -13.23
C MET A 1 9.35 23.22 -12.05
N LEU A 2 8.89 22.13 -11.44
CA LEU A 2 8.19 22.20 -10.16
C LEU A 2 9.28 22.50 -9.12
N ASN A 3 9.33 23.74 -8.63
CA ASN A 3 10.29 24.16 -7.61
C ASN A 3 9.75 23.72 -6.24
N ILE A 4 10.07 22.47 -5.86
CA ILE A 4 9.66 21.87 -4.59
C ILE A 4 10.81 21.00 -4.06
N SER A 5 11.05 21.05 -2.76
CA SER A 5 12.01 20.21 -2.06
C SER A 5 11.34 19.44 -0.92
N ASP A 6 11.93 18.31 -0.55
CA ASP A 6 11.53 17.55 0.63
C ASP A 6 11.57 18.41 1.91
N ASP A 7 12.54 19.31 2.02
CA ASP A 7 12.70 20.16 3.20
C ASP A 7 11.55 21.16 3.39
N GLU A 8 10.85 21.53 2.28
CA GLU A 8 9.67 22.40 2.37
C GLU A 8 8.42 21.63 2.83
N VAL A 9 8.30 20.33 2.50
CA VAL A 9 7.08 19.54 2.76
C VAL A 9 7.16 18.67 4.00
N LYS A 10 8.33 18.11 4.33
CA LYS A 10 8.55 17.25 5.51
C LYS A 10 8.06 17.84 6.83
N PRO A 11 8.20 19.15 7.13
CA PRO A 11 7.69 19.72 8.38
C PRO A 11 6.20 19.51 8.63
N TYR A 12 5.42 19.18 7.60
CA TYR A 12 3.98 18.90 7.68
C TYR A 12 3.65 17.42 7.89
N PHE A 13 4.63 16.51 7.77
CA PHE A 13 4.44 15.08 7.82
C PHE A 13 5.12 14.45 9.03
N ASN A 14 4.60 14.74 10.23
CA ASN A 14 4.97 14.01 11.43
C ASN A 14 4.33 12.61 11.38
N ILE A 15 5.14 11.56 11.52
CA ILE A 15 4.69 10.16 11.39
C ILE A 15 3.53 9.82 12.32
N ASP A 16 3.52 10.33 13.55
CA ASP A 16 2.44 10.10 14.51
C ASP A 16 1.16 10.81 14.09
N SER A 17 1.26 12.04 13.55
CA SER A 17 0.13 12.75 13.00
C SER A 17 -0.42 12.05 11.75
N VAL A 18 0.46 11.61 10.85
CA VAL A 18 0.04 10.84 9.67
C VAL A 18 -0.68 9.56 10.08
N GLN A 19 -0.18 8.83 11.08
CA GLN A 19 -0.84 7.62 11.57
C GLN A 19 -2.21 7.92 12.18
N VAL A 20 -2.29 8.85 13.13
CA VAL A 20 -3.52 9.06 13.93
C VAL A 20 -4.51 9.98 13.21
N ASN A 21 -4.02 11.11 12.71
CA ASN A 21 -4.87 12.14 12.10
C ASN A 21 -5.07 11.93 10.58
N GLY A 22 -4.28 11.05 9.95
CA GLY A 22 -4.41 10.66 8.55
C GLY A 22 -5.05 9.29 8.43
N VAL A 23 -4.25 8.25 8.63
CA VAL A 23 -4.61 6.84 8.39
C VAL A 23 -5.80 6.39 9.24
N PHE A 24 -5.75 6.60 10.56
CA PHE A 24 -6.84 6.20 11.45
C PHE A 24 -8.08 7.09 11.27
N TYR A 25 -7.89 8.37 11.01
CA TYR A 25 -9.00 9.28 10.72
C TYR A 25 -9.74 8.87 9.44
N ALA A 26 -9.03 8.53 8.37
CA ALA A 26 -9.64 7.99 7.15
C ALA A 26 -10.45 6.72 7.42
N ALA A 27 -9.87 5.76 8.17
CA ALA A 27 -10.56 4.53 8.53
C ALA A 27 -11.78 4.76 9.43
N HIS A 28 -11.72 5.75 10.32
CA HIS A 28 -12.87 6.16 11.12
C HIS A 28 -14.00 6.71 10.24
N ARG A 29 -13.67 7.65 9.33
CA ARG A 29 -14.64 8.30 8.45
C ARG A 29 -15.31 7.33 7.49
N VAL A 30 -14.53 6.39 6.92
CA VAL A 30 -14.99 5.49 5.86
C VAL A 30 -15.62 4.21 6.42
N TYR A 31 -15.03 3.64 7.47
CA TYR A 31 -15.43 2.31 7.99
C TYR A 31 -16.00 2.35 9.40
N GLY A 32 -16.03 3.52 10.05
CA GLY A 32 -16.51 3.65 11.44
C GLY A 32 -15.59 3.01 12.47
N LEU A 33 -14.30 2.85 12.18
CA LEU A 33 -13.35 2.23 13.10
C LEU A 33 -12.85 3.22 14.15
N ASN A 34 -12.64 2.73 15.37
CA ASN A 34 -12.03 3.49 16.45
C ASN A 34 -10.73 2.80 16.89
N PHE A 35 -9.74 3.62 17.28
CA PHE A 35 -8.40 3.16 17.65
C PHE A 35 -8.05 3.65 19.05
N LYS A 36 -7.77 2.73 19.95
CA LYS A 36 -7.35 3.04 21.34
C LYS A 36 -5.96 2.46 21.59
N GLN A 37 -4.99 3.34 21.82
CA GLN A 37 -3.65 2.87 22.16
C GLN A 37 -3.65 2.04 23.46
N ARG A 38 -2.99 0.89 23.44
CA ARG A 38 -2.86 -0.06 24.54
C ARG A 38 -1.40 -0.11 24.99
N LYS A 39 -1.09 0.52 26.13
CA LYS A 39 0.25 0.52 26.73
C LYS A 39 0.49 -0.67 27.66
N ASP A 40 -0.56 -1.40 27.98
CA ASP A 40 -0.56 -2.59 28.84
C ASP A 40 -0.29 -3.88 28.06
N ILE A 41 -0.30 -3.84 26.73
CA ILE A 41 0.01 -5.00 25.88
C ILE A 41 1.50 -4.99 25.52
N PRO A 42 2.23 -6.12 25.71
CA PRO A 42 3.65 -6.18 25.44
C PRO A 42 3.95 -6.06 23.93
N THR A 43 5.11 -5.47 23.63
CA THR A 43 5.67 -5.36 22.27
C THR A 43 7.06 -6.01 22.23
N TYR A 44 7.50 -6.45 21.06
CA TYR A 44 8.84 -7.00 20.90
C TYR A 44 9.93 -5.93 20.72
N HIS A 45 9.52 -4.65 20.57
CA HIS A 45 10.44 -3.52 20.52
C HIS A 45 9.78 -2.27 21.14
N PRO A 46 10.52 -1.43 21.89
CA PRO A 46 9.95 -0.27 22.59
C PRO A 46 9.35 0.80 21.68
N ASP A 47 9.80 0.88 20.43
CA ASP A 47 9.28 1.86 19.45
C ASP A 47 7.93 1.47 18.84
N MET A 48 7.48 0.24 19.08
CA MET A 48 6.17 -0.21 18.59
C MET A 48 5.04 0.38 19.40
N LYS A 49 3.95 0.63 18.69
CA LYS A 49 2.67 1.01 19.32
C LYS A 49 1.64 -0.07 19.04
N VAL A 50 0.78 -0.33 20.02
CA VAL A 50 -0.34 -1.27 19.91
C VAL A 50 -1.64 -0.51 20.05
N PHE A 51 -2.60 -0.84 19.20
CA PHE A 51 -3.94 -0.25 19.19
C PHE A 51 -4.99 -1.34 19.22
N GLU A 52 -5.93 -1.21 20.15
CA GLU A 52 -7.20 -1.92 20.06
C GLU A 52 -8.07 -1.23 19.02
N VAL A 53 -8.55 -2.02 18.08
CA VAL A 53 -9.43 -1.55 17.01
C VAL A 53 -10.84 -2.04 17.32
N SER A 54 -11.79 -1.09 17.34
CA SER A 54 -13.21 -1.39 17.58
C SER A 54 -14.09 -0.84 16.47
N ASP A 55 -15.27 -1.44 16.30
CA ASP A 55 -16.30 -0.96 15.38
C ASP A 55 -16.99 0.31 15.92
N LYS A 56 -17.94 0.85 15.16
CA LYS A 56 -18.71 2.05 15.53
C LYS A 56 -19.50 1.92 16.84
N ASN A 57 -19.75 0.70 17.30
CA ASN A 57 -20.47 0.41 18.54
C ASN A 57 -19.51 0.18 19.74
N GLY A 58 -18.21 0.33 19.52
CA GLY A 58 -17.19 0.08 20.53
C GLY A 58 -16.84 -1.41 20.75
N LYS A 59 -17.34 -2.31 19.90
CA LYS A 59 -16.99 -3.73 19.99
C LYS A 59 -15.57 -3.94 19.44
N PRO A 60 -14.64 -4.53 20.23
CA PRO A 60 -13.32 -4.87 19.75
C PRO A 60 -13.38 -5.86 18.58
N ILE A 61 -12.62 -5.58 17.52
CA ILE A 61 -12.56 -6.42 16.30
C ILE A 61 -11.14 -6.88 15.97
N ALA A 62 -10.09 -6.15 16.41
CA ALA A 62 -8.71 -6.48 16.11
C ALA A 62 -7.75 -5.87 17.14
N LEU A 63 -6.49 -6.37 17.12
CA LEU A 63 -5.34 -5.61 17.58
C LEU A 63 -4.48 -5.23 16.38
N PHE A 64 -4.00 -3.99 16.40
CA PHE A 64 -3.11 -3.47 15.38
C PHE A 64 -1.79 -3.02 16.00
N TYR A 65 -0.67 -3.49 15.45
CA TYR A 65 0.68 -3.11 15.85
C TYR A 65 1.34 -2.29 14.75
N SER A 66 1.97 -1.17 15.11
CA SER A 66 2.78 -0.38 14.19
C SER A 66 4.26 -0.41 14.60
N ASP A 67 5.11 -0.88 13.68
CA ASP A 67 6.56 -0.96 13.81
C ASP A 67 7.22 -0.17 12.68
N TYR A 68 7.29 1.13 12.82
CA TYR A 68 7.57 2.04 11.70
C TYR A 68 9.02 2.46 11.55
N PHE A 69 9.87 2.27 12.57
CA PHE A 69 11.23 2.78 12.55
C PHE A 69 12.25 1.70 12.16
N ARG A 70 13.25 2.10 11.36
CA ARG A 70 14.34 1.22 10.96
C ARG A 70 15.26 0.88 12.15
N ARG A 71 15.88 -0.30 12.11
CA ARG A 71 16.91 -0.75 13.04
C ARG A 71 17.79 -1.83 12.39
N PRO A 72 19.00 -2.10 12.88
CA PRO A 72 19.96 -3.02 12.24
C PRO A 72 19.43 -4.45 12.07
N THR A 73 18.54 -4.91 12.95
CA THR A 73 17.98 -6.27 12.94
C THR A 73 16.71 -6.41 12.10
N LYS A 74 16.30 -5.36 11.37
CA LYS A 74 15.06 -5.30 10.62
C LYS A 74 15.34 -5.35 9.11
N ARG A 75 14.61 -6.16 8.38
CA ARG A 75 14.65 -6.16 6.91
C ARG A 75 14.22 -4.80 6.36
N GLY A 76 14.77 -4.40 5.21
CA GLY A 76 14.33 -3.21 4.48
C GLY A 76 12.95 -3.39 3.83
N GLY A 77 12.38 -2.29 3.32
CA GLY A 77 11.04 -2.25 2.73
C GLY A 77 9.94 -2.00 3.77
N ALA A 78 8.70 -2.19 3.34
CA ALA A 78 7.52 -2.14 4.19
C ALA A 78 6.64 -3.36 3.92
N TRP A 79 5.88 -3.80 4.91
CA TRP A 79 4.96 -4.93 4.76
C TRP A 79 3.92 -4.98 5.86
N MET A 80 2.80 -5.61 5.57
CA MET A 80 1.82 -6.07 6.53
C MET A 80 1.99 -7.58 6.79
N SER A 81 1.76 -8.01 8.02
CA SER A 81 1.57 -9.43 8.34
C SER A 81 0.68 -9.62 9.58
N ALA A 82 0.49 -10.86 10.02
CA ALA A 82 -0.40 -11.20 11.11
C ALA A 82 0.28 -12.11 12.14
N PHE A 83 0.20 -11.77 13.42
CA PHE A 83 0.47 -12.73 14.50
C PHE A 83 -0.66 -13.76 14.62
N ALA A 84 -1.90 -13.33 14.35
CA ALA A 84 -3.06 -14.19 14.29
C ALA A 84 -4.01 -13.72 13.19
N LYS A 85 -4.39 -14.63 12.30
CA LYS A 85 -5.39 -14.36 11.26
C LYS A 85 -6.80 -14.56 11.82
N GLN A 86 -7.76 -13.80 11.31
CA GLN A 86 -9.17 -13.91 11.69
C GLN A 86 -9.72 -15.32 11.37
N SER A 87 -10.58 -15.85 12.24
CA SER A 87 -11.33 -17.11 12.01
C SER A 87 -12.61 -17.17 12.82
N LYS A 88 -13.75 -17.23 12.16
CA LYS A 88 -15.02 -17.49 12.85
C LYS A 88 -15.06 -18.88 13.50
N GLN A 89 -14.50 -19.88 12.84
CA GLN A 89 -14.47 -21.25 13.35
C GLN A 89 -13.79 -21.35 14.72
N ARG A 90 -12.76 -20.52 14.95
CA ARG A 90 -11.98 -20.53 16.19
C ARG A 90 -12.37 -19.42 17.16
N GLY A 91 -13.34 -18.57 16.80
CA GLY A 91 -13.62 -17.34 17.55
C GLY A 91 -12.41 -16.39 17.62
N GLN A 92 -11.49 -16.48 16.67
CA GLN A 92 -10.21 -15.77 16.64
C GLN A 92 -10.37 -14.39 16.04
N LEU A 93 -10.08 -13.34 16.82
CA LEU A 93 -9.90 -11.99 16.30
C LEU A 93 -8.49 -11.85 15.68
N PRO A 94 -8.34 -11.02 14.64
CA PRO A 94 -7.06 -10.80 14.00
C PRO A 94 -6.12 -9.95 14.87
N ILE A 95 -4.83 -10.30 14.83
CA ILE A 95 -3.73 -9.49 15.39
C ILE A 95 -2.80 -9.18 14.25
N ILE A 96 -2.87 -7.95 13.78
CA ILE A 96 -2.22 -7.48 12.55
C ILE A 96 -1.08 -6.53 12.90
N TYR A 97 -0.02 -6.54 12.11
CA TYR A 97 1.06 -5.59 12.26
C TYR A 97 1.54 -5.04 10.92
N ASN A 98 1.87 -3.75 10.92
CA ASN A 98 2.56 -3.09 9.84
C ASN A 98 4.00 -2.78 10.23
N VAL A 99 4.92 -3.00 9.30
CA VAL A 99 6.33 -2.71 9.44
C VAL A 99 6.75 -1.73 8.35
N CYS A 100 7.44 -0.67 8.74
CA CYS A 100 8.11 0.26 7.83
C CYS A 100 9.57 0.46 8.28
N ASN A 101 10.34 1.25 7.53
CA ASN A 101 11.75 1.52 7.81
C ASN A 101 12.07 3.03 7.78
N ASN A 102 11.19 3.84 8.35
CA ASN A 102 11.35 5.29 8.42
C ASN A 102 12.50 5.67 9.38
N ALA A 103 13.12 6.82 9.12
CA ALA A 103 14.13 7.36 10.02
C ALA A 103 13.48 7.81 11.34
N LYS A 104 14.06 7.37 12.48
CA LYS A 104 13.63 7.84 13.79
C LYS A 104 14.41 9.12 14.14
N ALA A 105 13.70 10.16 14.54
CA ALA A 105 14.32 11.37 15.08
C ALA A 105 14.96 11.12 16.47
N PRO A 106 15.90 11.95 16.91
CA PRO A 106 16.37 11.95 18.30
C PRO A 106 15.21 12.08 19.30
N GLU A 107 15.44 11.60 20.52
CA GLU A 107 14.44 11.66 21.58
C GLU A 107 13.94 13.10 21.80
N GLY A 108 12.64 13.26 21.94
CA GLY A 108 11.99 14.57 22.11
C GLY A 108 11.77 15.37 20.82
N GLN A 109 12.23 14.86 19.67
CA GLN A 109 11.96 15.48 18.37
C GLN A 109 10.95 14.71 17.55
N PRO A 110 10.13 15.37 16.70
CA PRO A 110 9.19 14.70 15.83
C PRO A 110 9.93 13.97 14.70
N SER A 111 9.52 12.74 14.40
CA SER A 111 10.00 12.02 13.22
C SER A 111 9.23 12.47 11.99
N LEU A 112 9.90 13.16 11.11
CA LEU A 112 9.34 13.69 9.86
C LEU A 112 9.60 12.73 8.71
N ILE A 113 8.60 12.54 7.88
CA ILE A 113 8.64 11.59 6.75
C ILE A 113 8.40 12.30 5.42
N THR A 114 8.80 11.67 4.33
CA THR A 114 8.54 12.14 2.96
C THR A 114 7.11 11.85 2.52
N TRP A 115 6.67 12.43 1.40
CA TRP A 115 5.39 12.09 0.80
C TRP A 115 5.28 10.60 0.42
N ASP A 116 6.33 10.02 -0.12
CA ASP A 116 6.40 8.60 -0.46
C ASP A 116 6.24 7.71 0.79
N GLU A 117 6.86 8.11 1.90
CA GLU A 117 6.68 7.43 3.18
C GLU A 117 5.26 7.62 3.76
N VAL A 118 4.61 8.77 3.52
CA VAL A 118 3.19 8.97 3.86
C VAL A 118 2.30 8.00 3.08
N THR A 119 2.46 7.92 1.76
CA THR A 119 1.67 7.00 0.93
C THR A 119 1.93 5.55 1.31
N THR A 120 3.18 5.19 1.65
CA THR A 120 3.52 3.86 2.19
C THR A 120 2.76 3.52 3.48
N LEU A 121 2.60 4.47 4.41
CA LEU A 121 1.80 4.22 5.62
C LEU A 121 0.33 3.93 5.29
N PHE A 122 -0.25 4.67 4.34
CA PHE A 122 -1.61 4.39 3.87
C PHE A 122 -1.68 3.04 3.16
N HIS A 123 -0.71 2.71 2.33
CA HIS A 123 -0.61 1.42 1.63
C HIS A 123 -0.63 0.25 2.61
N GLU A 124 0.34 0.20 3.52
CA GLU A 124 0.45 -0.89 4.49
C GLU A 124 -0.79 -1.00 5.38
N PHE A 125 -1.41 0.14 5.68
CA PHE A 125 -2.65 0.13 6.43
C PHE A 125 -3.84 -0.38 5.60
N GLY A 126 -3.84 -0.23 4.30
CA GLY A 126 -4.81 -0.86 3.40
C GLY A 126 -4.77 -2.39 3.49
N HIS A 127 -3.56 -2.97 3.51
CA HIS A 127 -3.40 -4.39 3.82
C HIS A 127 -3.85 -4.74 5.25
N ALA A 128 -3.54 -3.87 6.23
CA ALA A 128 -4.00 -4.08 7.60
C ALA A 128 -5.52 -4.07 7.71
N LEU A 129 -6.21 -3.17 7.00
CA LEU A 129 -7.68 -3.16 6.91
C LEU A 129 -8.21 -4.47 6.31
N HIS A 130 -7.58 -4.98 5.24
CA HIS A 130 -7.94 -6.26 4.65
C HIS A 130 -7.82 -7.41 5.67
N GLY A 131 -6.78 -7.39 6.50
CA GLY A 131 -6.61 -8.36 7.59
C GLY A 131 -7.59 -8.19 8.74
N MET A 132 -7.76 -6.95 9.24
CA MET A 132 -8.59 -6.64 10.41
C MET A 132 -10.10 -6.76 10.17
N LEU A 133 -10.55 -6.41 8.96
CA LEU A 133 -11.96 -6.43 8.58
C LEU A 133 -12.43 -7.75 8.00
N SER A 134 -11.53 -8.74 7.88
CA SER A 134 -11.88 -10.09 7.41
C SER A 134 -12.93 -10.75 8.29
N ASP A 135 -13.88 -11.45 7.64
CA ASP A 135 -15.01 -12.11 8.29
C ASP A 135 -15.23 -13.54 7.76
N CYS A 136 -14.12 -14.28 7.60
CA CYS A 136 -14.08 -15.61 7.03
C CYS A 136 -14.31 -16.72 8.08
N LYS A 137 -14.86 -17.85 7.65
CA LYS A 137 -14.98 -19.04 8.51
C LYS A 137 -13.61 -19.61 8.87
N TYR A 138 -12.72 -19.73 7.87
CA TYR A 138 -11.40 -20.33 8.01
C TYR A 138 -10.30 -19.27 7.91
N ASN A 139 -9.28 -19.37 8.77
CA ASN A 139 -8.15 -18.44 8.77
C ASN A 139 -7.27 -18.55 7.51
N THR A 140 -7.25 -19.70 6.85
CA THR A 140 -6.51 -19.91 5.60
C THR A 140 -7.07 -19.13 4.42
N LEU A 141 -8.33 -18.68 4.52
CA LEU A 141 -8.99 -17.87 3.49
C LEU A 141 -9.15 -16.40 3.91
N SER A 142 -8.67 -16.01 5.09
CA SER A 142 -8.94 -14.69 5.66
C SER A 142 -7.90 -13.63 5.25
N GLY A 143 -8.36 -12.39 5.18
CA GLY A 143 -7.52 -11.22 4.94
C GLY A 143 -6.80 -11.29 3.59
N THR A 144 -5.49 -11.09 3.65
CA THR A 144 -4.60 -11.05 2.48
C THR A 144 -4.28 -12.44 1.86
N ALA A 145 -5.01 -13.51 2.25
CA ALA A 145 -4.88 -14.84 1.65
C ALA A 145 -5.63 -14.94 0.31
N VAL A 146 -5.51 -13.96 -0.55
CA VAL A 146 -6.10 -13.83 -1.88
C VAL A 146 -5.04 -14.04 -2.98
N ALA A 147 -5.44 -14.04 -4.25
CA ALA A 147 -4.50 -14.10 -5.36
C ALA A 147 -3.53 -12.91 -5.36
N ARG A 148 -2.29 -13.12 -5.86
CA ARG A 148 -1.27 -12.08 -5.92
C ARG A 148 -1.70 -10.86 -6.73
N ASP A 149 -2.37 -11.09 -7.84
CA ASP A 149 -2.92 -10.05 -8.70
C ASP A 149 -4.23 -9.43 -8.20
N PHE A 150 -4.52 -9.59 -6.90
CA PHE A 150 -5.60 -8.90 -6.21
C PHE A 150 -5.15 -8.30 -4.87
N VAL A 151 -4.13 -8.87 -4.23
CA VAL A 151 -3.73 -8.52 -2.86
C VAL A 151 -3.34 -7.06 -2.68
N GLU A 152 -2.75 -6.44 -3.72
CA GLU A 152 -2.33 -5.04 -3.67
C GLU A 152 -3.47 -4.04 -3.99
N MET A 153 -4.62 -4.49 -4.50
CA MET A 153 -5.70 -3.57 -4.84
C MET A 153 -6.23 -2.78 -3.62
N PRO A 154 -6.50 -3.41 -2.46
CA PRO A 154 -6.95 -2.67 -1.28
C PRO A 154 -5.91 -1.70 -0.72
N SER A 155 -4.61 -2.06 -0.78
CA SER A 155 -3.52 -1.21 -0.29
C SER A 155 -3.31 0.00 -1.21
N GLN A 156 -3.20 -0.22 -2.51
CA GLN A 156 -3.06 0.85 -3.50
C GLN A 156 -4.29 1.77 -3.54
N PHE A 157 -5.50 1.22 -3.38
CA PHE A 157 -6.69 2.05 -3.22
C PHE A 157 -6.61 2.92 -1.97
N ASN A 158 -6.12 2.37 -0.86
CA ASN A 158 -6.04 3.11 0.40
C ASN A 158 -5.06 4.30 0.34
N GLU A 159 -4.06 4.26 -0.54
CA GLU A 159 -3.16 5.39 -0.81
C GLU A 159 -3.92 6.64 -1.28
N SER A 160 -5.02 6.46 -2.02
CA SER A 160 -5.82 7.56 -2.54
C SER A 160 -6.37 8.48 -1.44
N PHE A 161 -6.60 7.95 -0.24
CA PHE A 161 -7.07 8.73 0.90
C PHE A 161 -6.05 9.75 1.37
N ALA A 162 -4.75 9.53 1.18
CA ALA A 162 -3.69 10.44 1.61
C ALA A 162 -3.84 11.86 1.03
N SER A 163 -4.36 11.99 -0.20
CA SER A 163 -4.50 13.26 -0.90
C SER A 163 -5.92 13.87 -0.83
N ILE A 164 -6.92 13.15 -0.28
CA ILE A 164 -8.28 13.69 -0.14
C ILE A 164 -8.23 14.93 0.76
N PRO A 165 -8.76 16.09 0.31
CA PRO A 165 -8.58 17.37 1.00
C PRO A 165 -8.91 17.32 2.49
N GLU A 166 -10.05 16.74 2.88
CA GLU A 166 -10.47 16.64 4.27
C GLU A 166 -9.48 15.84 5.13
N ILE A 167 -8.93 14.73 4.59
CA ILE A 167 -7.96 13.89 5.30
C ILE A 167 -6.60 14.59 5.32
N PHE A 168 -6.14 15.10 4.16
CA PHE A 168 -4.87 15.79 4.04
C PHE A 168 -4.77 16.97 5.03
N ASP A 169 -5.76 17.84 5.05
CA ASP A 169 -5.77 19.05 5.89
C ASP A 169 -5.90 18.70 7.39
N HIS A 170 -6.34 17.47 7.70
CA HIS A 170 -6.43 16.99 9.07
C HIS A 170 -5.07 16.56 9.62
N TYR A 171 -4.22 15.90 8.83
CA TYR A 171 -2.91 15.40 9.29
C TYR A 171 -1.72 16.27 8.88
N ALA A 172 -1.78 16.97 7.73
CA ALA A 172 -0.65 17.72 7.16
C ALA A 172 -0.52 19.10 7.81
N ARG A 173 -0.04 19.10 9.05
CA ARG A 173 0.14 20.30 9.87
C ARG A 173 1.59 20.47 10.26
N HIS A 174 2.09 21.71 10.11
CA HIS A 174 3.46 22.06 10.47
C HIS A 174 3.75 21.72 11.92
N THR A 175 4.79 20.96 12.17
CA THR A 175 5.10 20.35 13.47
C THR A 175 5.29 21.38 14.60
N GLU A 176 5.89 22.55 14.29
CA GLU A 176 6.16 23.58 15.28
C GLU A 176 4.97 24.55 15.47
N THR A 177 4.29 24.89 14.36
CA THR A 177 3.28 25.95 14.39
C THR A 177 1.85 25.43 14.43
N GLY A 178 1.61 24.14 14.14
CA GLY A 178 0.30 23.52 14.00
C GLY A 178 -0.52 24.02 12.80
N LYS A 179 0.02 24.94 12.00
CA LYS A 179 -0.68 25.50 10.84
C LYS A 179 -0.80 24.45 9.72
N PRO A 180 -1.91 24.45 8.95
CA PRO A 180 -2.05 23.59 7.78
C PRO A 180 -1.00 23.95 6.72
N MET A 181 -0.72 23.01 5.81
CA MET A 181 0.13 23.28 4.67
C MET A 181 -0.48 24.37 3.79
N PRO A 182 0.30 25.38 3.36
CA PRO A 182 -0.18 26.40 2.41
C PRO A 182 -0.70 25.78 1.13
N SER A 183 -1.78 26.31 0.57
CA SER A 183 -2.43 25.75 -0.62
C SER A 183 -1.52 25.70 -1.84
N ASP A 184 -0.67 26.72 -2.04
CA ASP A 184 0.29 26.76 -3.13
C ASP A 184 1.37 25.64 -2.99
N LEU A 185 1.84 25.37 -1.79
CA LEU A 185 2.78 24.29 -1.51
C LEU A 185 2.11 22.94 -1.75
N LYS A 186 0.89 22.74 -1.24
CA LYS A 186 0.10 21.54 -1.48
C LYS A 186 -0.11 21.29 -2.96
N ASP A 187 -0.51 22.31 -3.72
CA ASP A 187 -0.75 22.21 -5.17
C ASP A 187 0.54 21.84 -5.94
N ARG A 188 1.69 22.46 -5.59
CA ARG A 188 2.98 22.12 -6.18
C ARG A 188 3.37 20.66 -5.87
N MET A 189 3.20 20.23 -4.64
CA MET A 189 3.49 18.88 -4.21
C MET A 189 2.62 17.85 -4.95
N LEU A 190 1.30 18.05 -4.99
CA LEU A 190 0.38 17.12 -5.68
C LEU A 190 0.65 17.06 -7.19
N LYS A 191 0.99 18.19 -7.82
CA LYS A 191 1.41 18.21 -9.23
C LYS A 191 2.74 17.50 -9.47
N SER A 192 3.61 17.43 -8.47
CA SER A 192 4.89 16.73 -8.60
C SER A 192 4.77 15.22 -8.61
N ILE A 193 3.68 14.65 -8.13
CA ILE A 193 3.47 13.19 -8.07
C ILE A 193 3.59 12.55 -9.45
N ASN A 194 3.05 13.21 -10.47
CA ASN A 194 3.12 12.73 -11.86
C ASN A 194 4.39 13.19 -12.61
N PHE A 195 5.33 13.85 -11.92
CA PHE A 195 6.60 14.18 -12.52
C PHE A 195 7.43 12.90 -12.73
N GLN A 196 7.94 12.72 -13.93
CA GLN A 196 8.70 11.53 -14.35
C GLN A 196 7.88 10.20 -14.32
N THR A 197 6.57 10.25 -14.50
CA THR A 197 5.72 9.05 -14.60
C THR A 197 6.26 8.04 -15.63
N ALA A 198 6.73 8.52 -16.80
CA ALA A 198 7.30 7.64 -17.82
C ALA A 198 8.56 6.90 -17.33
N TYR A 199 9.36 7.52 -16.44
CA TYR A 199 10.48 6.85 -15.80
C TYR A 199 10.00 5.74 -14.86
N SER A 200 9.15 6.06 -13.89
CA SER A 200 8.69 5.09 -12.90
C SER A 200 7.86 3.95 -13.52
N LEU A 201 7.04 4.25 -14.52
CA LEU A 201 6.30 3.24 -15.25
C LEU A 201 7.23 2.36 -16.10
N GLY A 202 8.24 2.97 -16.75
CA GLY A 202 9.23 2.25 -17.56
C GLY A 202 10.06 1.26 -16.74
N GLU A 203 10.57 1.68 -15.56
CA GLU A 203 11.32 0.78 -14.69
C GLU A 203 10.47 -0.38 -14.15
N ASN A 204 9.18 -0.13 -13.83
CA ASN A 204 8.27 -1.17 -13.36
C ASN A 204 7.88 -2.14 -14.47
N LEU A 205 7.60 -1.65 -15.68
CA LEU A 205 7.33 -2.50 -16.85
C LEU A 205 8.54 -3.36 -17.21
N ALA A 206 9.74 -2.79 -17.17
CA ALA A 206 10.96 -3.56 -17.43
C ALA A 206 11.15 -4.68 -16.40
N ALA A 207 10.94 -4.41 -15.12
CA ALA A 207 11.00 -5.43 -14.07
C ALA A 207 9.90 -6.50 -14.25
N THR A 208 8.68 -6.10 -14.58
CA THR A 208 7.55 -7.01 -14.87
C THR A 208 7.86 -7.96 -16.03
N CYS A 209 8.39 -7.41 -17.12
CA CYS A 209 8.75 -8.21 -18.28
C CYS A 209 9.94 -9.11 -18.00
N LEU A 210 10.91 -8.65 -17.22
CA LEU A 210 12.06 -9.44 -16.80
C LEU A 210 11.67 -10.64 -15.92
N ASP A 211 10.72 -10.44 -14.98
CA ASP A 211 10.13 -11.52 -14.21
C ASP A 211 9.53 -12.59 -15.13
N MET A 212 8.70 -12.16 -16.07
CA MET A 212 8.09 -13.09 -17.03
C MET A 212 9.11 -13.77 -17.94
N ALA A 213 10.18 -13.09 -18.35
CA ALA A 213 11.24 -13.68 -19.16
C ALA A 213 11.92 -14.84 -18.41
N TRP A 214 12.29 -14.63 -17.13
CA TRP A 214 12.91 -15.67 -16.30
C TRP A 214 12.00 -16.89 -16.05
N HIS A 215 10.69 -16.68 -15.95
CA HIS A 215 9.74 -17.74 -15.61
C HIS A 215 9.08 -18.41 -16.84
N LYS A 216 9.48 -18.02 -18.07
CA LYS A 216 9.00 -18.62 -19.32
C LYS A 216 10.01 -19.52 -20.01
N ILE A 217 11.29 -19.43 -19.65
CA ILE A 217 12.35 -20.25 -20.23
C ILE A 217 12.28 -21.68 -19.69
N SER A 218 12.66 -22.63 -20.52
CA SER A 218 12.84 -24.02 -20.13
C SER A 218 14.15 -24.22 -19.35
N GLU A 219 14.30 -25.37 -18.69
CA GLU A 219 15.50 -25.69 -17.91
C GLU A 219 16.77 -25.61 -18.75
N ASP A 220 16.70 -26.05 -20.02
CA ASP A 220 17.83 -26.04 -20.95
C ASP A 220 18.24 -24.64 -21.41
N GLU A 221 17.36 -23.67 -21.28
CA GLU A 221 17.58 -22.27 -21.66
C GLU A 221 18.11 -21.42 -20.50
N VAL A 222 18.16 -21.96 -19.28
CA VAL A 222 18.63 -21.20 -18.10
C VAL A 222 20.13 -20.89 -18.28
N PRO A 223 20.49 -19.59 -18.37
CA PRO A 223 21.88 -19.21 -18.56
C PRO A 223 22.70 -19.50 -17.29
N SER A 224 24.02 -19.64 -17.46
CA SER A 224 24.90 -19.71 -16.30
C SER A 224 24.76 -18.42 -15.43
N PRO A 225 25.03 -18.50 -14.12
CA PRO A 225 24.93 -17.32 -13.23
C PRO A 225 25.73 -16.10 -13.71
N TYR A 226 26.88 -16.33 -14.37
CA TYR A 226 27.72 -15.24 -14.95
C TYR A 226 27.07 -14.54 -16.14
N MET A 227 26.08 -15.19 -16.77
CA MET A 227 25.38 -14.66 -17.95
C MET A 227 24.03 -14.02 -17.59
N ALA A 228 23.63 -14.00 -16.33
CA ALA A 228 22.34 -13.45 -15.91
C ALA A 228 22.12 -11.99 -16.36
N GLY A 229 23.17 -11.15 -16.25
CA GLY A 229 23.08 -9.76 -16.73
C GLY A 229 23.07 -9.63 -18.27
N ALA A 230 23.60 -10.59 -19.01
CA ALA A 230 23.50 -10.63 -20.46
C ALA A 230 22.09 -11.05 -20.89
N PHE A 231 21.52 -12.07 -20.25
CA PHE A 231 20.13 -12.49 -20.43
C PHE A 231 19.15 -11.34 -20.18
N GLU A 232 19.29 -10.63 -19.05
CA GLU A 232 18.46 -9.46 -18.72
C GLU A 232 18.48 -8.42 -19.85
N LYS A 233 19.67 -8.07 -20.35
CA LYS A 233 19.81 -7.09 -21.43
C LYS A 233 19.19 -7.58 -22.73
N GLU A 234 19.38 -8.83 -23.06
CA GLU A 234 18.83 -9.43 -24.29
C GLU A 234 17.32 -9.47 -24.27
N GLU A 235 16.72 -9.92 -23.15
CA GLU A 235 15.26 -9.98 -23.02
C GLU A 235 14.62 -8.59 -23.04
N LEU A 236 15.21 -7.61 -22.35
CA LEU A 236 14.73 -6.24 -22.39
C LEU A 236 14.92 -5.58 -23.77
N TYR A 237 15.99 -5.95 -24.50
CA TYR A 237 16.19 -5.48 -25.88
C TYR A 237 15.11 -6.02 -26.83
N LYS A 238 14.79 -7.32 -26.76
CA LYS A 238 13.76 -7.96 -27.60
C LYS A 238 12.40 -7.27 -27.53
N ILE A 239 12.06 -6.69 -26.38
CA ILE A 239 10.76 -6.01 -26.16
C ILE A 239 10.84 -4.48 -26.21
N GLY A 240 12.01 -3.94 -26.56
CA GLY A 240 12.21 -2.48 -26.68
C GLY A 240 12.28 -1.73 -25.35
N LEU A 241 12.48 -2.42 -24.24
CA LEU A 241 12.60 -1.82 -22.90
C LEU A 241 14.05 -1.72 -22.38
N LEU A 242 15.05 -2.10 -23.19
CA LEU A 242 16.44 -1.87 -22.83
C LEU A 242 16.78 -0.39 -22.90
N ASN A 243 16.90 0.25 -21.76
CA ASN A 243 17.29 1.65 -21.64
C ASN A 243 18.35 1.80 -20.54
N THR A 244 19.53 2.30 -20.89
CA THR A 244 20.63 2.46 -19.92
C THR A 244 20.40 3.59 -18.91
N GLN A 245 19.49 4.52 -19.22
CA GLN A 245 19.10 5.62 -18.33
C GLN A 245 17.88 5.28 -17.46
N ILE A 246 17.10 4.29 -17.87
CA ILE A 246 15.93 3.78 -17.14
C ILE A 246 16.12 2.26 -16.99
N PRO A 247 16.92 1.80 -16.04
CA PRO A 247 17.08 0.38 -15.78
C PRO A 247 15.77 -0.21 -15.21
N PRO A 248 15.59 -1.54 -15.25
CA PRO A 248 14.47 -2.15 -14.56
C PRO A 248 14.51 -1.83 -13.07
N ARG A 249 13.34 -1.71 -12.45
CA ARG A 249 13.18 -1.45 -11.00
C ARG A 249 14.04 -2.38 -10.15
N TYR A 250 14.16 -3.62 -10.59
CA TYR A 250 15.00 -4.65 -10.00
C TYR A 250 15.77 -5.36 -11.10
N SER A 251 17.08 -5.46 -10.94
CA SER A 251 17.90 -6.37 -11.74
C SER A 251 17.83 -7.79 -11.19
N THR A 252 18.07 -8.75 -12.03
CA THR A 252 18.02 -10.19 -11.74
C THR A 252 18.71 -10.58 -10.43
N SER A 253 19.86 -9.99 -10.12
CA SER A 253 20.69 -10.36 -8.96
C SER A 253 20.12 -9.94 -7.60
N TYR A 254 19.14 -9.04 -7.56
CA TYR A 254 18.53 -8.55 -6.30
C TYR A 254 17.00 -8.44 -6.37
N PHE A 255 16.36 -9.14 -7.30
CA PHE A 255 14.92 -9.14 -7.47
C PHE A 255 14.23 -10.07 -6.44
N ASN A 256 14.36 -9.72 -5.17
CA ASN A 256 13.88 -10.54 -4.07
C ASN A 256 12.39 -10.88 -4.14
N HIS A 257 11.55 -9.97 -4.66
CA HIS A 257 10.11 -10.20 -4.84
C HIS A 257 9.82 -11.52 -5.56
N VAL A 258 10.55 -11.80 -6.64
CA VAL A 258 10.30 -12.97 -7.49
C VAL A 258 11.10 -14.21 -7.06
N TRP A 259 12.26 -14.03 -6.40
CA TRP A 259 13.08 -15.19 -5.98
C TRP A 259 12.70 -15.74 -4.61
N ASP A 260 12.24 -14.88 -3.65
CA ASP A 260 11.92 -15.28 -2.27
C ASP A 260 10.61 -14.66 -1.77
N GLY A 261 10.16 -13.58 -2.38
CA GLY A 261 8.99 -12.80 -1.95
C GLY A 261 7.62 -13.38 -2.35
N GLY A 262 7.58 -14.47 -3.11
CA GLY A 262 6.34 -15.12 -3.55
C GLY A 262 5.65 -14.44 -4.73
N TYR A 263 6.38 -13.62 -5.51
CA TYR A 263 5.90 -12.95 -6.74
C TYR A 263 6.50 -13.55 -8.01
N ALA A 264 7.01 -14.80 -7.98
CA ALA A 264 7.51 -15.49 -9.17
C ALA A 264 6.45 -15.54 -10.27
N ALA A 265 6.79 -15.09 -11.50
CA ALA A 265 5.85 -14.86 -12.60
C ALA A 265 4.62 -14.01 -12.21
N GLY A 266 4.73 -13.21 -11.17
CA GLY A 266 3.63 -12.48 -10.56
C GLY A 266 3.89 -11.00 -10.30
N TYR A 267 5.04 -10.45 -10.70
CA TYR A 267 5.36 -9.05 -10.47
C TYR A 267 4.44 -8.09 -11.24
N TYR A 268 3.83 -8.55 -12.34
CA TYR A 268 2.80 -7.82 -13.08
C TYR A 268 1.61 -7.39 -12.20
N SER A 269 1.42 -8.07 -11.08
CA SER A 269 0.29 -7.86 -10.17
C SER A 269 0.20 -6.40 -9.68
N TYR A 270 1.33 -5.74 -9.41
CA TYR A 270 1.33 -4.34 -8.96
C TYR A 270 0.69 -3.39 -9.97
N LEU A 271 1.02 -3.52 -11.26
CA LEU A 271 0.42 -2.70 -12.31
C LEU A 271 -1.05 -3.06 -12.54
N TRP A 272 -1.38 -4.35 -12.51
CA TRP A 272 -2.75 -4.82 -12.67
C TRP A 272 -3.65 -4.35 -11.54
N THR A 273 -3.22 -4.53 -10.30
CA THR A 273 -4.00 -4.11 -9.13
C THR A 273 -4.10 -2.60 -9.00
N GLU A 274 -3.14 -1.83 -9.54
CA GLU A 274 -3.25 -0.37 -9.61
C GLU A 274 -4.39 0.06 -10.55
N VAL A 275 -4.61 -0.65 -11.67
CA VAL A 275 -5.80 -0.43 -12.52
C VAL A 275 -7.07 -0.67 -11.72
N LEU A 276 -7.16 -1.78 -10.96
CA LEU A 276 -8.30 -2.06 -10.10
C LEU A 276 -8.50 -0.99 -9.03
N ALA A 277 -7.41 -0.57 -8.38
CA ALA A 277 -7.42 0.43 -7.31
C ALA A 277 -7.91 1.80 -7.81
N VAL A 278 -7.47 2.23 -8.98
CA VAL A 278 -7.95 3.49 -9.61
C VAL A 278 -9.44 3.40 -9.93
N ASN A 279 -9.93 2.28 -10.46
CA ASN A 279 -11.36 2.10 -10.71
C ASN A 279 -12.20 2.14 -9.41
N ILE A 280 -11.68 1.58 -8.31
CA ILE A 280 -12.30 1.68 -6.99
C ILE A 280 -12.28 3.14 -6.51
N ALA A 281 -11.16 3.85 -6.64
CA ALA A 281 -11.06 5.25 -6.26
C ALA A 281 -12.03 6.15 -7.06
N ASP A 282 -12.17 5.91 -8.35
CA ASP A 282 -13.15 6.59 -9.20
C ASP A 282 -14.59 6.31 -8.77
N TYR A 283 -14.88 5.06 -8.37
CA TYR A 283 -16.19 4.70 -7.82
C TYR A 283 -16.47 5.49 -6.54
N PHE A 284 -15.52 5.53 -5.60
CA PHE A 284 -15.64 6.33 -4.37
C PHE A 284 -15.80 7.81 -4.68
N ALA A 285 -15.02 8.37 -5.60
CA ALA A 285 -15.11 9.79 -5.97
C ALA A 285 -16.50 10.15 -6.51
N LYS A 286 -17.13 9.25 -7.29
CA LYS A 286 -18.48 9.46 -7.85
C LYS A 286 -19.59 9.33 -6.82
N HIS A 287 -19.42 8.48 -5.79
CA HIS A 287 -20.48 8.16 -4.83
C HIS A 287 -20.25 8.79 -3.44
N GLY A 288 -19.17 9.55 -3.29
CA GLY A 288 -18.77 10.19 -2.03
C GLY A 288 -17.53 9.53 -1.46
N ALA A 289 -16.37 10.19 -1.63
CA ALA A 289 -15.06 9.63 -1.28
C ALA A 289 -14.94 9.22 0.21
N LEU A 290 -15.68 9.86 1.09
CA LEU A 290 -15.72 9.58 2.53
C LEU A 290 -17.12 9.17 3.02
N ASP A 291 -18.01 8.77 2.11
CA ASP A 291 -19.36 8.31 2.49
C ASP A 291 -19.26 6.95 3.20
N PRO A 292 -19.72 6.85 4.46
CA PRO A 292 -19.69 5.59 5.20
C PRO A 292 -20.51 4.46 4.55
N ALA A 293 -21.55 4.77 3.78
CA ALA A 293 -22.34 3.73 3.09
C ALA A 293 -21.51 3.08 1.97
N VAL A 294 -20.74 3.87 1.22
CA VAL A 294 -19.82 3.37 0.20
C VAL A 294 -18.70 2.55 0.87
N GLY A 295 -18.11 3.08 1.95
CA GLY A 295 -17.08 2.39 2.72
C GLY A 295 -17.54 1.06 3.29
N LEU A 296 -18.74 1.00 3.89
CA LEU A 296 -19.31 -0.25 4.40
C LEU A 296 -19.61 -1.25 3.27
N SER A 297 -20.07 -0.78 2.12
CA SER A 297 -20.25 -1.64 0.94
C SER A 297 -18.92 -2.24 0.46
N PHE A 298 -17.85 -1.45 0.40
CA PHE A 298 -16.50 -1.92 0.07
C PHE A 298 -15.98 -2.93 1.10
N ARG A 299 -16.13 -2.63 2.38
CA ARG A 299 -15.82 -3.56 3.46
C ARG A 299 -16.54 -4.90 3.28
N ASP A 300 -17.87 -4.88 3.11
CA ASP A 300 -18.69 -6.09 3.10
C ASP A 300 -18.52 -6.92 1.84
N LYS A 301 -18.28 -6.28 0.69
CA LYS A 301 -18.14 -6.96 -0.61
C LYS A 301 -16.70 -7.39 -0.92
N ILE A 302 -15.69 -6.71 -0.37
CA ILE A 302 -14.28 -6.95 -0.68
C ILE A 302 -13.48 -7.27 0.58
N LEU A 303 -13.27 -6.31 1.51
CA LEU A 303 -12.31 -6.48 2.60
C LEU A 303 -12.67 -7.62 3.56
N SER A 304 -13.96 -7.90 3.75
CA SER A 304 -14.41 -8.95 4.66
C SER A 304 -14.30 -10.37 4.07
N ARG A 305 -14.12 -10.47 2.75
CA ARG A 305 -14.30 -11.75 2.04
C ARG A 305 -13.05 -12.61 2.00
N GLY A 306 -11.85 -12.02 2.05
CA GLY A 306 -10.64 -12.78 1.82
C GLY A 306 -10.73 -13.59 0.52
N ASN A 307 -10.37 -14.88 0.57
CA ASN A 307 -10.42 -15.78 -0.59
C ASN A 307 -11.67 -16.70 -0.59
N THR A 308 -12.81 -16.21 -0.10
CA THR A 308 -14.07 -16.99 -0.05
C THR A 308 -14.95 -16.81 -1.27
N LYS A 309 -14.57 -15.92 -2.17
CA LYS A 309 -15.25 -15.61 -3.42
C LYS A 309 -14.22 -15.26 -4.48
N ASP A 310 -14.54 -15.47 -5.76
CA ASP A 310 -13.72 -15.00 -6.88
C ASP A 310 -13.49 -13.49 -6.78
N GLN A 311 -12.23 -13.06 -6.94
CA GLN A 311 -11.84 -11.68 -6.71
C GLN A 311 -12.40 -10.73 -7.79
N MET A 312 -12.50 -11.19 -9.04
CA MET A 312 -13.10 -10.38 -10.10
C MET A 312 -14.61 -10.26 -9.94
N GLU A 313 -15.27 -11.31 -9.41
CA GLU A 313 -16.68 -11.19 -9.03
C GLU A 313 -16.87 -10.18 -7.90
N MET A 314 -15.98 -10.16 -6.89
CA MET A 314 -16.05 -9.16 -5.82
C MET A 314 -15.89 -7.74 -6.36
N PHE A 315 -14.95 -7.53 -7.27
CA PHE A 315 -14.72 -6.26 -7.94
C PHE A 315 -15.95 -5.81 -8.75
N THR A 316 -16.49 -6.70 -9.58
CA THR A 316 -17.67 -6.40 -10.42
C THR A 316 -18.92 -6.16 -9.58
N ASP A 317 -19.13 -6.93 -8.51
CA ASP A 317 -20.25 -6.74 -7.58
C ASP A 317 -20.18 -5.40 -6.83
N PHE A 318 -18.96 -4.91 -6.53
CA PHE A 318 -18.81 -3.64 -5.87
C PHE A 318 -18.97 -2.47 -6.83
N THR A 319 -18.26 -2.49 -7.95
CA THR A 319 -18.20 -1.37 -8.90
C THR A 319 -19.38 -1.30 -9.87
N GLY A 320 -20.03 -2.43 -10.13
CA GLY A 320 -21.00 -2.59 -11.23
C GLY A 320 -20.35 -2.64 -12.63
N MET A 321 -19.05 -2.61 -12.71
CA MET A 321 -18.30 -2.69 -13.98
C MET A 321 -18.24 -4.15 -14.46
N LYS A 322 -18.38 -4.38 -15.76
CA LYS A 322 -18.22 -5.71 -16.34
C LYS A 322 -16.77 -6.21 -16.37
N GLN A 323 -15.83 -5.27 -16.50
CA GLN A 323 -14.39 -5.50 -16.51
C GLN A 323 -13.68 -4.24 -16.05
N PRO A 324 -12.42 -4.34 -15.54
CA PRO A 324 -11.60 -3.18 -15.23
C PRO A 324 -11.32 -2.32 -16.46
N ASP A 325 -11.22 -1.00 -16.23
CA ASP A 325 -10.91 -0.02 -17.25
C ASP A 325 -9.55 0.62 -16.98
N ALA A 326 -8.60 0.43 -17.89
CA ALA A 326 -7.27 1.00 -17.80
C ALA A 326 -7.22 2.50 -18.13
N SER A 327 -8.26 3.08 -18.72
CA SER A 327 -8.27 4.50 -19.10
C SER A 327 -8.14 5.42 -17.88
N GLY A 328 -8.80 5.07 -16.77
CA GLY A 328 -8.67 5.77 -15.50
C GLY A 328 -7.23 5.75 -14.96
N PHE A 329 -6.57 4.60 -15.03
CA PHE A 329 -5.16 4.45 -14.65
C PHE A 329 -4.24 5.33 -15.51
N LEU A 330 -4.37 5.29 -16.84
CA LEU A 330 -3.56 6.14 -17.74
C LEU A 330 -3.76 7.62 -17.40
N LYS A 331 -5.00 8.06 -17.26
CA LYS A 331 -5.33 9.43 -16.85
C LYS A 331 -4.72 9.81 -15.50
N ALA A 332 -4.77 8.93 -14.50
CA ALA A 332 -4.17 9.16 -13.19
C ALA A 332 -2.65 9.32 -13.27
N LYS A 333 -2.01 8.64 -14.22
CA LYS A 333 -0.57 8.76 -14.52
C LYS A 333 -0.22 9.97 -15.39
N GLY A 334 -1.21 10.72 -15.91
CA GLY A 334 -0.98 11.85 -16.79
C GLY A 334 -0.63 11.45 -18.24
N LEU A 335 -1.08 10.26 -18.66
CA LEU A 335 -0.85 9.66 -19.98
C LEU A 335 -2.12 9.67 -20.83
#